data_465c5aeeadb2af04f08bbcb45447b492
#
_entry.id   465c5aeeadb2af04f08bbcb45447b492
#
_cell.length_a   1.000
_cell.length_b   1.000
_cell.length_c   1.000
_cell.angle_alpha   90.00
_cell.angle_beta   90.00
_cell.angle_gamma   90.00
#
_symmetry.space_group_name_H-M   'P 1'
#
loop_
_entity.id
_entity.type
_entity.pdbx_description
1 polymer ?
#
loop_
_entity_poly.entity_id
_entity_poly.type
_entity_poly.pdbx_seq_one_letter_code
_entity_poly.pdbx_strand_id
1 'polypeptide(L)'
;GSEMCIRDRYKYVIVDEYQDISKSRFLLLNSLRQSSDYELFCVGDDWQSIYRFAGSDISYIINFEHYWGRTEISKIETTYRFPKKLIDISSDFIMKNPMQIRKNIVSPNADAGFALGEVSGFNEQCAIEFVAKRINDLPQKSSVFFIGRYSFDAELLNKSGLFECRYDNQLGLIKIIYRQRPDLTLNFLTAHKSKGLQADYVFIINNKKSKMGFPSKIQDSPILDLLLDNCDQYPYAEERRLFYVALTRAKKKAFIVTVKGKESVFATELKELYKDDLKHEQYECPICGGKLRKISGQYGDFFGCSNYKVTGCTYKRKINSNTSQVDKVTYNVIK
;
A
#
# COMPACT_ATOMS: atom_id res chain seq x y z
N GLY A 1 -31.47 -28.16 35.15
CA GLY A 1 -30.42 -27.16 35.20
C GLY A 1 -30.64 -26.15 34.10
N SER A 2 -30.93 -24.91 34.46
CA SER A 2 -31.21 -23.84 33.51
C SER A 2 -30.05 -23.68 32.56
N GLU A 3 -30.23 -24.03 31.30
CA GLU A 3 -29.54 -23.39 30.19
C GLU A 3 -29.94 -21.90 30.25
N MET A 4 -29.31 -21.18 31.16
CA MET A 4 -29.34 -19.74 31.15
C MET A 4 -28.61 -19.34 29.90
N CYS A 5 -29.41 -19.12 28.85
CA CYS A 5 -28.92 -18.88 27.49
C CYS A 5 -27.88 -17.77 27.51
N ILE A 6 -26.74 -18.02 26.91
CA ILE A 6 -25.71 -17.02 26.57
C ILE A 6 -26.34 -15.73 26.04
N ARG A 7 -27.51 -15.81 25.44
CA ARG A 7 -28.38 -14.78 24.89
C ARG A 7 -28.71 -13.62 25.84
N ASP A 8 -29.08 -13.92 27.07
CA ASP A 8 -29.56 -12.90 28.04
C ASP A 8 -28.40 -12.23 28.79
N ARG A 9 -27.17 -12.61 28.45
CA ARG A 9 -25.96 -12.24 29.19
C ARG A 9 -25.29 -10.98 28.65
N TYR A 10 -25.47 -10.66 27.35
CA TYR A 10 -24.79 -9.55 26.71
C TYR A 10 -25.74 -8.44 26.32
N LYS A 11 -25.50 -7.25 26.87
CA LYS A 11 -26.23 -6.02 26.50
C LYS A 11 -25.60 -5.33 25.29
N TYR A 12 -24.33 -5.56 25.05
CA TYR A 12 -23.56 -4.96 23.98
C TYR A 12 -22.79 -6.04 23.22
N VAL A 13 -22.85 -5.98 21.90
CA VAL A 13 -22.06 -6.80 20.99
C VAL A 13 -21.20 -5.87 20.13
N ILE A 14 -19.88 -6.01 20.23
CA ILE A 14 -18.92 -5.20 19.48
C ILE A 14 -18.29 -6.07 18.40
N VAL A 15 -18.31 -5.60 17.16
CA VAL A 15 -17.69 -6.27 16.01
C VAL A 15 -16.64 -5.37 15.40
N ASP A 16 -15.40 -5.82 15.44
CA ASP A 16 -14.28 -5.14 14.77
C ASP A 16 -14.06 -5.69 13.36
N GLU A 17 -13.42 -4.90 12.49
CA GLU A 17 -13.19 -5.24 11.08
C GLU A 17 -14.50 -5.69 10.37
N TYR A 18 -15.61 -4.99 10.63
CA TYR A 18 -16.95 -5.38 10.15
C TYR A 18 -17.02 -5.48 8.60
N GLN A 19 -16.17 -4.78 7.85
CA GLN A 19 -16.10 -4.90 6.39
C GLN A 19 -15.68 -6.30 5.89
N ASP A 20 -15.16 -7.14 6.79
CA ASP A 20 -14.73 -8.51 6.46
C ASP A 20 -15.78 -9.55 6.92
N ILE A 21 -16.99 -9.12 7.25
CA ILE A 21 -18.06 -10.03 7.66
C ILE A 21 -18.54 -10.91 6.50
N SER A 22 -18.72 -12.20 6.78
CA SER A 22 -19.35 -13.15 5.86
C SER A 22 -20.85 -13.29 6.15
N LYS A 23 -21.61 -13.82 5.19
CA LYS A 23 -23.04 -14.09 5.32
C LYS A 23 -23.35 -14.95 6.55
N SER A 24 -22.53 -15.96 6.85
CA SER A 24 -22.74 -16.82 8.02
C SER A 24 -22.57 -16.07 9.34
N ARG A 25 -21.58 -15.17 9.43
CA ARG A 25 -21.38 -14.32 10.61
C ARG A 25 -22.48 -13.27 10.76
N PHE A 26 -22.93 -12.69 9.65
CA PHE A 26 -24.10 -11.79 9.65
C PHE A 26 -25.35 -12.50 10.16
N LEU A 27 -25.65 -13.70 9.63
CA LEU A 27 -26.81 -14.48 10.08
C LEU A 27 -26.73 -14.84 11.57
N LEU A 28 -25.54 -15.15 12.09
CA LEU A 28 -25.34 -15.39 13.52
C LEU A 28 -25.70 -14.15 14.34
N LEU A 29 -25.18 -12.98 13.98
CA LEU A 29 -25.48 -11.72 14.67
C LEU A 29 -26.97 -11.38 14.59
N ASN A 30 -27.59 -11.56 13.42
CA ASN A 30 -29.01 -11.29 13.23
C ASN A 30 -29.89 -12.24 14.06
N SER A 31 -29.55 -13.53 14.12
CA SER A 31 -30.28 -14.52 14.95
C SER A 31 -30.14 -14.21 16.44
N LEU A 32 -28.96 -13.75 16.87
CA LEU A 32 -28.77 -13.29 18.25
C LEU A 32 -29.66 -12.08 18.55
N ARG A 33 -29.76 -11.11 17.64
CA ARG A 33 -30.58 -9.91 17.82
C ARG A 33 -32.07 -10.22 17.87
N GLN A 34 -32.55 -11.21 17.11
CA GLN A 34 -33.94 -11.63 17.14
C GLN A 34 -34.33 -12.30 18.48
N SER A 35 -33.37 -12.84 19.20
CA SER A 35 -33.57 -13.60 20.42
C SER A 35 -33.15 -12.86 21.70
N SER A 36 -32.50 -11.72 21.61
CA SER A 36 -32.03 -10.91 22.73
C SER A 36 -31.96 -9.43 22.33
N ASP A 37 -32.31 -8.55 23.26
CA ASP A 37 -32.27 -7.10 23.07
C ASP A 37 -30.86 -6.58 23.40
N TYR A 38 -29.92 -6.71 22.47
CA TYR A 38 -28.59 -6.17 22.60
C TYR A 38 -28.35 -4.99 21.64
N GLU A 39 -27.50 -4.07 22.04
CA GLU A 39 -27.00 -3.01 21.17
C GLU A 39 -25.79 -3.48 20.39
N LEU A 40 -25.83 -3.30 19.07
CA LEU A 40 -24.75 -3.67 18.15
C LEU A 40 -23.87 -2.45 17.86
N PHE A 41 -22.56 -2.59 18.10
CA PHE A 41 -21.56 -1.62 17.75
C PHE A 41 -20.54 -2.22 16.79
N CYS A 42 -20.47 -1.70 15.56
CA CYS A 42 -19.58 -2.20 14.52
C CYS A 42 -18.51 -1.16 14.16
N VAL A 43 -17.28 -1.60 14.07
CA VAL A 43 -16.15 -0.80 13.56
C VAL A 43 -15.65 -1.43 12.28
N GLY A 44 -15.44 -0.62 11.23
CA GLY A 44 -14.96 -1.12 9.96
C GLY A 44 -14.57 -0.03 8.98
N ASP A 45 -13.83 -0.43 7.95
CA ASP A 45 -13.36 0.43 6.88
C ASP A 45 -13.62 -0.26 5.52
N ASP A 46 -14.66 0.19 4.78
CA ASP A 46 -15.04 -0.37 3.48
C ASP A 46 -13.91 -0.31 2.45
N TRP A 47 -12.99 0.67 2.56
CA TRP A 47 -11.80 0.76 1.70
C TRP A 47 -10.79 -0.37 1.94
N GLN A 48 -10.91 -1.11 3.07
CA GLN A 48 -10.08 -2.25 3.43
C GLN A 48 -10.80 -3.61 3.36
N SER A 49 -11.97 -3.68 2.69
CA SER A 49 -12.67 -4.93 2.42
C SER A 49 -11.98 -5.69 1.28
N ILE A 50 -11.17 -6.70 1.63
CA ILE A 50 -10.26 -7.41 0.71
C ILE A 50 -10.34 -8.94 0.84
N TYR A 51 -11.36 -9.49 1.48
CA TYR A 51 -11.50 -10.93 1.73
C TYR A 51 -12.74 -11.54 1.07
N ARG A 52 -13.16 -11.02 -0.11
CA ARG A 52 -14.26 -11.59 -0.90
C ARG A 52 -14.04 -13.08 -1.20
N PHE A 53 -12.81 -13.47 -1.55
CA PHE A 53 -12.43 -14.86 -1.77
C PHE A 53 -12.65 -15.77 -0.55
N ALA A 54 -12.70 -15.23 0.66
CA ALA A 54 -12.99 -15.92 1.91
C ALA A 54 -14.48 -15.80 2.32
N GLY A 55 -15.33 -15.27 1.43
CA GLY A 55 -16.76 -15.11 1.67
C GLY A 55 -17.18 -13.83 2.37
N SER A 56 -16.28 -12.83 2.49
CA SER A 56 -16.67 -11.49 2.94
C SER A 56 -17.54 -10.81 1.91
N ASP A 57 -18.56 -10.10 2.38
CA ASP A 57 -19.47 -9.34 1.53
C ASP A 57 -19.53 -7.89 1.97
N ILE A 58 -19.01 -7.01 1.11
CA ILE A 58 -18.93 -5.57 1.37
C ILE A 58 -20.32 -4.91 1.49
N SER A 59 -21.38 -5.54 0.96
CA SER A 59 -22.74 -5.01 1.01
C SER A 59 -23.19 -4.77 2.45
N TYR A 60 -22.77 -5.61 3.40
CA TYR A 60 -23.13 -5.48 4.81
C TYR A 60 -22.64 -4.18 5.46
N ILE A 61 -21.49 -3.64 5.05
CA ILE A 61 -21.00 -2.36 5.57
C ILE A 61 -21.54 -1.18 4.75
N ILE A 62 -21.61 -1.30 3.43
CA ILE A 62 -22.10 -0.21 2.56
C ILE A 62 -23.60 0.04 2.81
N ASN A 63 -24.38 -1.01 2.97
CA ASN A 63 -25.83 -0.94 3.17
C ASN A 63 -26.21 -1.21 4.65
N PHE A 64 -25.41 -0.74 5.59
CA PHE A 64 -25.53 -1.08 7.02
C PHE A 64 -26.95 -0.83 7.57
N GLU A 65 -27.55 0.33 7.28
CA GLU A 65 -28.91 0.66 7.73
C GLU A 65 -29.98 -0.24 7.11
N HIS A 66 -29.79 -0.75 5.91
CA HIS A 66 -30.70 -1.69 5.28
C HIS A 66 -30.78 -3.00 6.07
N TYR A 67 -29.65 -3.48 6.59
CA TYR A 67 -29.59 -4.75 7.33
C TYR A 67 -29.95 -4.63 8.81
N TRP A 68 -29.61 -3.50 9.44
CA TRP A 68 -29.72 -3.32 10.89
C TRP A 68 -30.81 -2.32 11.31
N GLY A 69 -31.44 -1.63 10.35
CA GLY A 69 -32.44 -0.60 10.62
C GLY A 69 -31.78 0.73 11.00
N ARG A 70 -32.51 1.57 11.69
CA ARG A 70 -32.03 2.90 12.11
C ARG A 70 -30.76 2.79 12.94
N THR A 71 -29.71 3.46 12.50
CA THR A 71 -28.37 3.42 13.09
C THR A 71 -27.78 4.80 13.23
N GLU A 72 -26.83 4.94 14.16
CA GLU A 72 -25.94 6.11 14.25
C GLU A 72 -24.61 5.77 13.59
N ILE A 73 -24.15 6.63 12.66
CA ILE A 73 -22.90 6.45 11.95
C ILE A 73 -21.95 7.58 12.31
N SER A 74 -20.83 7.22 12.93
CA SER A 74 -19.71 8.13 13.21
C SER A 74 -18.52 7.82 12.33
N LYS A 75 -17.84 8.85 11.83
CA LYS A 75 -16.64 8.70 10.98
C LYS A 75 -15.39 9.11 11.74
N ILE A 76 -14.39 8.23 11.80
CA ILE A 76 -13.05 8.55 12.30
C ILE A 76 -12.23 9.01 11.11
N GLU A 77 -12.04 10.32 10.96
CA GLU A 77 -11.41 10.93 9.78
C GLU A 77 -9.96 11.36 10.03
N THR A 78 -9.42 11.21 11.24
CA THR A 78 -8.03 11.56 11.54
C THR A 78 -7.16 10.31 11.58
N THR A 79 -6.09 10.32 10.78
CA THR A 79 -5.06 9.28 10.83
C THR A 79 -3.70 9.86 11.23
N TYR A 80 -2.97 9.13 12.08
CA TYR A 80 -1.59 9.45 12.49
C TYR A 80 -0.55 8.56 11.80
N ARG A 81 -1.00 7.70 10.87
CA ARG A 81 -0.16 6.64 10.29
C ARG A 81 0.75 7.15 9.20
N PHE A 82 0.26 7.99 8.29
CA PHE A 82 0.96 8.39 7.09
C PHE A 82 0.71 9.86 6.73
N PRO A 83 1.57 10.50 5.90
CA PRO A 83 1.50 11.92 5.59
C PRO A 83 0.29 12.27 4.72
N LYS A 84 -0.14 13.54 4.78
CA LYS A 84 -1.30 14.05 4.05
C LYS A 84 -1.27 13.73 2.56
N LYS A 85 -0.13 13.92 1.89
CA LYS A 85 0.00 13.60 0.45
C LYS A 85 -0.31 12.15 0.11
N LEU A 86 0.05 11.20 0.97
CA LEU A 86 -0.30 9.79 0.72
C LEU A 86 -1.80 9.54 0.93
N ILE A 87 -2.44 10.31 1.85
CA ILE A 87 -3.90 10.28 1.99
C ILE A 87 -4.56 10.76 0.70
N ASP A 88 -4.17 11.93 0.20
CA ASP A 88 -4.77 12.53 -1.00
C ASP A 88 -4.67 11.54 -2.17
N ILE A 89 -3.46 11.00 -2.43
CA ILE A 89 -3.20 10.03 -3.50
C ILE A 89 -4.04 8.75 -3.34
N SER A 90 -4.03 8.17 -2.16
CA SER A 90 -4.72 6.90 -1.93
C SER A 90 -6.24 7.07 -1.90
N SER A 91 -6.73 8.21 -1.41
CA SER A 91 -8.16 8.54 -1.41
C SER A 91 -8.69 8.79 -2.82
N ASP A 92 -7.99 9.58 -3.63
CA ASP A 92 -8.37 9.80 -5.03
C ASP A 92 -8.36 8.48 -5.82
N PHE A 93 -7.36 7.63 -5.56
CA PHE A 93 -7.28 6.32 -6.20
C PHE A 93 -8.45 5.42 -5.83
N ILE A 94 -8.78 5.26 -4.54
CA ILE A 94 -9.86 4.37 -4.10
C ILE A 94 -11.24 4.91 -4.48
N MET A 95 -11.44 6.22 -4.39
CA MET A 95 -12.72 6.90 -4.68
C MET A 95 -13.09 6.94 -6.16
N LYS A 96 -12.25 6.44 -7.08
CA LYS A 96 -12.68 6.16 -8.46
C LYS A 96 -13.76 5.09 -8.54
N ASN A 97 -13.84 4.20 -7.56
CA ASN A 97 -14.99 3.34 -7.39
C ASN A 97 -16.10 4.11 -6.65
N PRO A 98 -17.21 4.44 -7.33
CA PRO A 98 -18.30 5.24 -6.74
C PRO A 98 -19.04 4.52 -5.60
N MET A 99 -18.87 3.20 -5.47
CA MET A 99 -19.51 2.39 -4.42
C MET A 99 -18.82 2.56 -3.05
N GLN A 100 -17.63 3.14 -3.01
CA GLN A 100 -16.92 3.34 -1.73
C GLN A 100 -17.51 4.51 -0.94
N ILE A 101 -17.62 4.35 0.37
CA ILE A 101 -18.10 5.40 1.28
C ILE A 101 -17.11 6.56 1.29
N ARG A 102 -17.57 7.76 0.98
CA ARG A 102 -16.73 8.96 1.00
C ARG A 102 -16.30 9.30 2.43
N LYS A 103 -14.98 9.47 2.61
CA LYS A 103 -14.34 9.88 3.86
C LYS A 103 -13.46 11.09 3.63
N ASN A 104 -13.41 12.00 4.60
CA ASN A 104 -12.52 13.16 4.55
C ASN A 104 -11.34 12.92 5.51
N ILE A 105 -10.43 12.04 5.10
CA ILE A 105 -9.31 11.65 5.95
C ILE A 105 -8.29 12.78 6.01
N VAL A 106 -7.88 13.14 7.23
CA VAL A 106 -6.85 14.15 7.49
C VAL A 106 -5.71 13.54 8.29
N SER A 107 -4.51 14.12 8.15
CA SER A 107 -3.34 13.76 8.96
C SER A 107 -2.70 15.01 9.57
N PRO A 108 -2.37 15.00 10.87
CA PRO A 108 -1.55 16.01 11.48
C PRO A 108 -0.06 15.87 11.15
N ASN A 109 0.35 14.74 10.53
CA ASN A 109 1.74 14.51 10.18
C ASN A 109 2.17 15.47 9.07
N ALA A 110 3.28 16.18 9.31
CA ALA A 110 3.84 17.08 8.32
C ALA A 110 4.20 16.33 7.03
N ASP A 111 3.92 16.96 5.89
CA ASP A 111 4.39 16.47 4.60
C ASP A 111 5.90 16.59 4.51
N ALA A 112 6.59 15.47 4.65
CA ALA A 112 8.05 15.38 4.47
C ALA A 112 8.42 15.19 2.99
N GLY A 113 7.83 15.97 2.07
CA GLY A 113 8.06 15.84 0.63
C GLY A 113 7.12 14.84 -0.06
N PHE A 114 7.64 14.09 -1.03
CA PHE A 114 6.86 13.15 -1.85
C PHE A 114 6.45 11.89 -1.10
N ALA A 115 5.18 11.54 -1.16
CA ALA A 115 4.63 10.33 -0.54
C ALA A 115 4.57 9.12 -1.49
N LEU A 116 4.57 9.37 -2.81
CA LEU A 116 4.55 8.33 -3.84
C LEU A 116 5.72 8.50 -4.80
N GLY A 117 6.43 7.42 -5.14
CA GLY A 117 7.48 7.39 -6.15
C GLY A 117 7.28 6.27 -7.17
N GLU A 118 7.92 6.39 -8.32
CA GLU A 118 8.00 5.32 -9.31
C GLU A 118 9.45 4.83 -9.45
N VAL A 119 9.59 3.51 -9.52
CA VAL A 119 10.84 2.85 -9.92
C VAL A 119 10.56 2.05 -11.17
N SER A 120 11.06 2.51 -12.34
CA SER A 120 10.75 1.90 -13.63
C SER A 120 12.03 1.41 -14.34
N GLY A 121 12.03 0.14 -14.73
CA GLY A 121 13.11 -0.50 -15.49
C GLY A 121 12.66 -0.88 -16.90
N PHE A 122 13.63 -1.19 -17.79
CA PHE A 122 13.33 -1.72 -19.14
C PHE A 122 12.86 -3.18 -19.09
N ASN A 123 13.26 -3.91 -18.06
CA ASN A 123 12.84 -5.27 -17.74
C ASN A 123 12.78 -5.44 -16.22
N GLU A 124 12.35 -6.61 -15.76
CA GLU A 124 12.22 -6.92 -14.33
C GLU A 124 13.55 -6.83 -13.57
N GLN A 125 14.62 -7.36 -14.17
CA GLN A 125 15.96 -7.31 -13.59
C GLN A 125 16.40 -5.86 -13.36
N CYS A 126 16.31 -5.01 -14.39
CA CYS A 126 16.67 -3.60 -14.33
C CYS A 126 15.80 -2.83 -13.30
N ALA A 127 14.51 -3.14 -13.22
CA ALA A 127 13.62 -2.53 -12.22
C ALA A 127 14.08 -2.86 -10.80
N ILE A 128 14.45 -4.12 -10.52
CA ILE A 128 14.93 -4.54 -9.20
C ILE A 128 16.32 -3.93 -8.89
N GLU A 129 17.19 -3.79 -9.87
CA GLU A 129 18.47 -3.06 -9.70
C GLU A 129 18.24 -1.59 -9.31
N PHE A 130 17.23 -0.94 -9.90
CA PHE A 130 16.85 0.42 -9.50
C PHE A 130 16.21 0.48 -8.12
N VAL A 131 15.43 -0.54 -7.74
CA VAL A 131 14.93 -0.70 -6.36
C VAL A 131 16.11 -0.80 -5.39
N ALA A 132 17.12 -1.63 -5.67
CA ALA A 132 18.31 -1.76 -4.83
C ALA A 132 19.06 -0.42 -4.67
N LYS A 133 19.19 0.34 -5.76
CA LYS A 133 19.76 1.70 -5.72
C LYS A 133 18.95 2.62 -4.81
N ARG A 134 17.61 2.58 -4.93
CA ARG A 134 16.73 3.39 -4.08
C ARG A 134 16.83 3.00 -2.61
N ILE A 135 16.97 1.71 -2.31
CA ILE A 135 17.15 1.21 -0.94
C ILE A 135 18.46 1.69 -0.33
N ASN A 136 19.54 1.80 -1.14
CA ASN A 136 20.81 2.32 -0.66
C ASN A 136 20.72 3.78 -0.19
N ASP A 137 19.79 4.56 -0.74
CA ASP A 137 19.56 5.95 -0.38
C ASP A 137 18.65 6.12 0.88
N LEU A 138 18.07 5.04 1.41
CA LEU A 138 17.17 5.12 2.56
C LEU A 138 17.95 5.41 3.86
N PRO A 139 17.33 6.11 4.81
CA PRO A 139 17.90 6.33 6.14
C PRO A 139 18.24 5.01 6.85
N GLN A 140 19.27 5.06 7.70
CA GLN A 140 19.67 3.90 8.50
C GLN A 140 18.51 3.40 9.38
N LYS A 141 18.50 2.09 9.65
CA LYS A 141 17.51 1.41 10.51
C LYS A 141 16.06 1.54 10.03
N SER A 142 15.84 1.91 8.76
CA SER A 142 14.49 1.97 8.20
C SER A 142 13.89 0.59 8.00
N SER A 143 12.57 0.49 8.18
CA SER A 143 11.79 -0.69 7.81
C SER A 143 11.26 -0.57 6.38
N VAL A 144 11.32 -1.66 5.63
CA VAL A 144 10.89 -1.71 4.23
C VAL A 144 10.02 -2.92 3.99
N PHE A 145 8.85 -2.72 3.40
CA PHE A 145 8.04 -3.80 2.86
C PHE A 145 8.13 -3.83 1.34
N PHE A 146 8.43 -5.00 0.82
CA PHE A 146 8.12 -5.36 -0.55
C PHE A 146 6.72 -5.98 -0.56
N ILE A 147 5.80 -5.41 -1.32
CA ILE A 147 4.43 -5.91 -1.37
C ILE A 147 4.14 -6.39 -2.79
N GLY A 148 3.83 -7.68 -2.93
CA GLY A 148 3.34 -8.29 -4.16
C GLY A 148 1.88 -8.68 -4.06
N ARG A 149 1.27 -9.01 -5.21
CA ARG A 149 -0.08 -9.56 -5.25
C ARG A 149 -0.09 -11.02 -4.79
N TYR A 150 0.96 -11.77 -5.14
CA TYR A 150 1.13 -13.20 -4.86
C TYR A 150 2.42 -13.48 -4.12
N SER A 151 2.48 -14.60 -3.40
CA SER A 151 3.69 -15.00 -2.65
C SER A 151 4.90 -15.26 -3.56
N PHE A 152 4.67 -15.77 -4.77
CA PHE A 152 5.74 -16.02 -5.74
C PHE A 152 6.33 -14.72 -6.34
N ASP A 153 5.70 -13.56 -6.14
CA ASP A 153 6.28 -12.28 -6.56
C ASP A 153 7.62 -11.99 -5.86
N ALA A 154 7.85 -12.60 -4.67
CA ALA A 154 9.15 -12.54 -4.00
C ALA A 154 10.30 -13.08 -4.86
N GLU A 155 10.02 -13.99 -5.77
CA GLU A 155 11.05 -14.53 -6.67
C GLU A 155 11.64 -13.48 -7.61
N LEU A 156 10.93 -12.40 -7.91
CA LEU A 156 11.48 -11.27 -8.68
C LEU A 156 12.71 -10.68 -7.97
N LEU A 157 12.66 -10.60 -6.63
CA LEU A 157 13.77 -10.15 -5.81
C LEU A 157 14.91 -11.17 -5.80
N ASN A 158 14.58 -12.44 -5.56
CA ASN A 158 15.57 -13.51 -5.46
C ASN A 158 16.31 -13.75 -6.79
N LYS A 159 15.58 -13.77 -7.92
CA LYS A 159 16.16 -13.96 -9.27
C LYS A 159 17.11 -12.82 -9.67
N SER A 160 17.01 -11.66 -9.05
CA SER A 160 17.94 -10.56 -9.33
C SER A 160 19.36 -10.84 -8.87
N GLY A 161 19.58 -11.80 -7.97
CA GLY A 161 20.88 -12.08 -7.35
C GLY A 161 21.34 -11.01 -6.34
N LEU A 162 20.59 -9.92 -6.18
CA LEU A 162 20.90 -8.83 -5.25
C LEU A 162 20.30 -9.07 -3.87
N PHE A 163 19.13 -9.72 -3.84
CA PHE A 163 18.37 -10.01 -2.63
C PHE A 163 18.27 -11.52 -2.42
N GLU A 164 18.37 -11.94 -1.18
CA GLU A 164 18.13 -13.32 -0.76
C GLU A 164 16.82 -13.39 0.02
N CYS A 165 15.89 -14.27 -0.39
CA CYS A 165 14.60 -14.44 0.24
C CYS A 165 14.64 -15.66 1.18
N ARG A 166 14.34 -15.45 2.47
CA ARG A 166 14.23 -16.52 3.47
C ARG A 166 12.85 -16.51 4.10
N TYR A 167 12.19 -17.66 4.08
CA TYR A 167 10.90 -17.80 4.76
C TYR A 167 11.09 -17.87 6.27
N ASP A 168 10.40 -16.99 6.99
CA ASP A 168 10.34 -17.00 8.45
C ASP A 168 9.04 -17.67 8.90
N ASN A 169 9.17 -18.91 9.39
CA ASN A 169 8.02 -19.71 9.81
C ASN A 169 7.30 -19.14 11.05
N GLN A 170 8.02 -18.42 11.91
CA GLN A 170 7.44 -17.86 13.15
C GLN A 170 6.57 -16.64 12.83
N LEU A 171 7.02 -15.79 11.93
CA LEU A 171 6.33 -14.55 11.55
C LEU A 171 5.40 -14.74 10.34
N GLY A 172 5.48 -15.86 9.62
CA GLY A 172 4.67 -16.15 8.43
C GLY A 172 4.93 -15.21 7.25
N LEU A 173 6.13 -14.60 7.21
CA LEU A 173 6.55 -13.66 6.17
C LEU A 173 7.87 -14.10 5.52
N ILE A 174 8.24 -13.46 4.41
CA ILE A 174 9.53 -13.69 3.76
C ILE A 174 10.48 -12.55 4.14
N LYS A 175 11.51 -12.88 4.90
CA LYS A 175 12.60 -11.97 5.22
C LYS A 175 13.50 -11.78 4.01
N ILE A 176 13.81 -10.55 3.68
CA ILE A 176 14.70 -10.20 2.57
C ILE A 176 16.05 -9.78 3.13
N ILE A 177 17.10 -10.42 2.64
CA ILE A 177 18.48 -10.11 3.03
C ILE A 177 19.12 -9.35 1.88
N TYR A 178 19.60 -8.14 2.17
CA TYR A 178 20.36 -7.31 1.26
C TYR A 178 21.71 -6.95 1.90
N ARG A 179 22.77 -7.58 1.44
CA ARG A 179 24.09 -7.53 2.09
C ARG A 179 24.72 -6.13 2.12
N GLN A 180 24.35 -5.25 1.18
CA GLN A 180 24.88 -3.88 1.15
C GLN A 180 24.28 -2.98 2.23
N ARG A 181 23.09 -3.32 2.76
CA ARG A 181 22.40 -2.55 3.79
C ARG A 181 21.84 -3.48 4.89
N PRO A 182 22.74 -4.10 5.69
CA PRO A 182 22.35 -4.99 6.79
C PRO A 182 21.66 -4.26 7.95
N ASP A 183 21.73 -2.95 7.95
CA ASP A 183 21.08 -2.06 8.92
C ASP A 183 19.57 -1.91 8.71
N LEU A 184 19.06 -2.30 7.55
CA LEU A 184 17.63 -2.20 7.21
C LEU A 184 16.87 -3.49 7.55
N THR A 185 15.62 -3.33 7.95
CA THR A 185 14.69 -4.45 8.10
C THR A 185 13.85 -4.56 6.83
N LEU A 186 14.11 -5.58 6.01
CA LEU A 186 13.45 -5.78 4.74
C LEU A 186 12.59 -7.04 4.81
N ASN A 187 11.30 -6.93 4.49
CA ASN A 187 10.38 -8.05 4.44
C ASN A 187 9.54 -8.02 3.16
N PHE A 188 9.21 -9.19 2.63
CA PHE A 188 8.21 -9.33 1.58
C PHE A 188 6.91 -9.88 2.17
N LEU A 189 5.81 -9.29 1.73
CA LEU A 189 4.44 -9.65 2.11
C LEU A 189 3.55 -9.65 0.86
N THR A 190 2.54 -10.51 0.84
CA THR A 190 1.44 -10.28 -0.10
C THR A 190 0.60 -9.10 0.38
N ALA A 191 -0.09 -8.42 -0.53
CA ALA A 191 -0.94 -7.30 -0.18
C ALA A 191 -1.99 -7.67 0.89
N HIS A 192 -2.57 -8.88 0.84
CA HIS A 192 -3.47 -9.37 1.88
C HIS A 192 -2.79 -9.50 3.26
N LYS A 193 -1.61 -10.10 3.31
CA LYS A 193 -0.86 -10.28 4.56
C LYS A 193 -0.34 -8.95 5.13
N SER A 194 -0.27 -7.91 4.31
CA SER A 194 0.19 -6.59 4.76
C SER A 194 -0.88 -5.81 5.54
N LYS A 195 -2.16 -6.23 5.49
CA LYS A 195 -3.25 -5.62 6.27
C LYS A 195 -2.89 -5.63 7.77
N GLY A 196 -3.09 -4.51 8.44
CA GLY A 196 -2.71 -4.32 9.86
C GLY A 196 -1.22 -4.00 10.11
N LEU A 197 -0.32 -4.28 9.17
CA LEU A 197 1.12 -4.04 9.31
C LEU A 197 1.54 -2.69 8.71
N GLN A 198 2.76 -2.24 9.02
CA GLN A 198 3.31 -0.96 8.54
C GLN A 198 4.84 -1.02 8.42
N ALA A 199 5.39 -0.26 7.47
CA ALA A 199 6.83 -0.02 7.33
C ALA A 199 7.11 1.46 7.01
N ASP A 200 8.34 1.93 7.21
CA ASP A 200 8.72 3.28 6.80
C ASP A 200 8.54 3.48 5.30
N TYR A 201 8.98 2.50 4.53
CA TYR A 201 8.92 2.51 3.06
C TYR A 201 8.26 1.25 2.54
N VAL A 202 7.51 1.39 1.46
CA VAL A 202 6.83 0.29 0.77
C VAL A 202 7.22 0.29 -0.70
N PHE A 203 7.60 -0.85 -1.24
CA PHE A 203 7.79 -1.07 -2.67
C PHE A 203 6.72 -2.05 -3.15
N ILE A 204 5.75 -1.56 -3.93
CA ILE A 204 4.73 -2.41 -4.55
C ILE A 204 5.33 -2.96 -5.84
N ILE A 205 5.52 -4.27 -5.91
CA ILE A 205 6.17 -4.95 -7.03
C ILE A 205 5.16 -5.66 -7.93
N ASN A 206 5.60 -6.10 -9.11
CA ASN A 206 4.77 -6.79 -10.10
C ASN A 206 3.59 -5.97 -10.65
N ASN A 207 3.75 -4.63 -10.75
CA ASN A 207 2.73 -3.74 -11.34
C ASN A 207 2.75 -3.80 -12.87
N LYS A 208 2.51 -4.98 -13.43
CA LYS A 208 2.51 -5.22 -14.87
C LYS A 208 1.16 -5.67 -15.39
N LYS A 209 0.88 -5.36 -16.66
CA LYS A 209 -0.31 -5.79 -17.39
C LYS A 209 -0.20 -7.27 -17.74
N SER A 210 -0.50 -8.16 -16.79
CA SER A 210 -0.49 -9.62 -16.98
C SER A 210 -1.69 -10.26 -16.28
N LYS A 211 -1.92 -11.56 -16.51
CA LYS A 211 -2.99 -12.32 -15.83
C LYS A 211 -2.77 -12.33 -14.32
N MET A 212 -1.49 -12.48 -13.90
CA MET A 212 -1.05 -12.52 -12.50
C MET A 212 -0.25 -11.26 -12.11
N GLY A 213 -0.62 -10.09 -12.64
CA GLY A 213 -0.06 -8.81 -12.23
C GLY A 213 -0.77 -8.22 -11.00
N PHE A 214 -0.53 -6.95 -10.76
CA PHE A 214 -1.29 -6.18 -9.79
C PHE A 214 -1.90 -4.95 -10.49
N PRO A 215 -3.22 -4.92 -10.82
CA PRO A 215 -4.27 -5.86 -10.40
C PRO A 215 -4.19 -7.23 -11.10
N SER A 216 -4.69 -8.25 -10.39
CA SER A 216 -4.92 -9.57 -10.93
C SER A 216 -6.09 -9.55 -11.91
N LYS A 217 -6.00 -10.38 -12.96
CA LYS A 217 -7.11 -10.64 -13.89
C LYS A 217 -7.73 -12.03 -13.70
N ILE A 218 -7.33 -12.71 -12.62
CA ILE A 218 -7.94 -13.99 -12.26
C ILE A 218 -9.33 -13.67 -11.72
N GLN A 219 -10.34 -14.25 -12.33
CA GLN A 219 -11.72 -14.14 -11.87
C GLN A 219 -11.96 -15.02 -10.66
N ASP A 220 -12.84 -14.59 -9.78
CA ASP A 220 -13.33 -15.38 -8.66
C ASP A 220 -14.06 -16.66 -9.18
N SER A 221 -14.19 -17.63 -8.29
CA SER A 221 -14.99 -18.83 -8.59
C SER A 221 -16.45 -18.43 -8.80
N PRO A 222 -17.13 -18.93 -9.85
CA PRO A 222 -18.57 -18.69 -10.05
C PRO A 222 -19.45 -19.04 -8.85
N ILE A 223 -18.97 -19.93 -7.97
CA ILE A 223 -19.67 -20.27 -6.72
C ILE A 223 -19.75 -19.07 -5.78
N LEU A 224 -18.73 -18.22 -5.74
CA LEU A 224 -18.76 -17.00 -4.93
C LEU A 224 -19.81 -16.02 -5.42
N ASP A 225 -20.00 -15.91 -6.72
CA ASP A 225 -21.01 -15.02 -7.31
C ASP A 225 -22.45 -15.46 -7.00
N LEU A 226 -22.67 -16.75 -6.70
CA LEU A 226 -23.95 -17.27 -6.24
C LEU A 226 -24.20 -17.02 -4.75
N LEU A 227 -23.15 -16.87 -3.94
CA LEU A 227 -23.22 -16.76 -2.48
C LEU A 227 -23.18 -15.33 -1.97
N LEU A 228 -22.52 -14.43 -2.71
CA LEU A 228 -22.28 -13.05 -2.32
C LEU A 228 -23.17 -12.10 -3.12
N ASP A 229 -23.50 -10.98 -2.50
CA ASP A 229 -24.16 -9.90 -3.20
C ASP A 229 -23.17 -9.23 -4.19
N ASN A 230 -23.62 -9.07 -5.45
CA ASN A 230 -22.83 -8.44 -6.50
C ASN A 230 -23.04 -6.93 -6.55
N CYS A 231 -23.10 -6.27 -5.41
CA CYS A 231 -23.31 -4.82 -5.32
C CYS A 231 -22.13 -4.01 -5.91
N ASP A 232 -20.90 -4.54 -5.86
CA ASP A 232 -19.68 -3.85 -6.31
C ASP A 232 -19.20 -4.36 -7.67
N GLN A 233 -19.82 -3.86 -8.76
CA GLN A 233 -19.50 -4.23 -10.13
C GLN A 233 -18.42 -3.34 -10.79
N TYR A 234 -17.80 -2.44 -10.02
CA TYR A 234 -16.75 -1.58 -10.57
C TYR A 234 -15.52 -2.41 -11.00
N PRO A 235 -14.91 -2.12 -12.17
CA PRO A 235 -13.78 -2.89 -12.66
C PRO A 235 -12.64 -2.95 -11.65
N TYR A 236 -12.21 -4.17 -11.31
CA TYR A 236 -11.16 -4.42 -10.32
C TYR A 236 -11.46 -3.84 -8.91
N ALA A 237 -12.73 -3.79 -8.49
CA ALA A 237 -13.12 -3.16 -7.23
C ALA A 237 -12.33 -3.68 -6.02
N GLU A 238 -12.28 -5.00 -5.79
CA GLU A 238 -11.51 -5.60 -4.70
C GLU A 238 -10.01 -5.43 -4.87
N GLU A 239 -9.49 -5.59 -6.09
CA GLU A 239 -8.07 -5.36 -6.39
C GLU A 239 -7.67 -3.90 -6.12
N ARG A 240 -8.58 -2.94 -6.35
CA ARG A 240 -8.37 -1.52 -6.04
C ARG A 240 -8.27 -1.29 -4.53
N ARG A 241 -9.16 -1.90 -3.74
CA ARG A 241 -9.06 -1.87 -2.28
C ARG A 241 -7.77 -2.53 -1.79
N LEU A 242 -7.40 -3.66 -2.39
CA LEU A 242 -6.15 -4.35 -2.06
C LEU A 242 -4.92 -3.50 -2.38
N PHE A 243 -4.93 -2.78 -3.49
CA PHE A 243 -3.85 -1.86 -3.86
C PHE A 243 -3.81 -0.63 -2.92
N TYR A 244 -4.97 -0.10 -2.54
CA TYR A 244 -5.08 0.93 -1.51
C TYR A 244 -4.49 0.46 -0.18
N VAL A 245 -4.81 -0.76 0.25
CA VAL A 245 -4.20 -1.35 1.45
C VAL A 245 -2.68 -1.38 1.31
N ALA A 246 -2.14 -1.84 0.18
CA ALA A 246 -0.70 -1.87 -0.05
C ALA A 246 -0.04 -0.48 0.02
N LEU A 247 -0.63 0.54 -0.63
CA LEU A 247 -0.15 1.93 -0.58
C LEU A 247 -0.10 2.48 0.85
N THR A 248 -1.17 2.25 1.62
CA THR A 248 -1.34 2.78 2.97
C THR A 248 -0.57 2.02 4.05
N ARG A 249 0.26 1.05 3.68
CA ARG A 249 1.23 0.42 4.62
C ARG A 249 2.45 1.28 4.86
N ALA A 250 2.72 2.25 4.00
CA ALA A 250 3.87 3.15 4.12
C ALA A 250 3.63 4.24 5.17
N LYS A 251 4.56 4.39 6.13
CA LYS A 251 4.56 5.52 7.07
C LYS A 251 5.14 6.79 6.46
N LYS A 252 6.07 6.66 5.53
CA LYS A 252 6.80 7.78 4.92
C LYS A 252 6.57 7.85 3.42
N LYS A 253 6.86 6.77 2.68
CA LYS A 253 6.80 6.77 1.23
C LYS A 253 6.47 5.40 0.65
N ALA A 254 5.60 5.39 -0.37
CA ALA A 254 5.33 4.23 -1.21
C ALA A 254 6.02 4.38 -2.57
N PHE A 255 6.50 3.28 -3.14
CA PHE A 255 7.07 3.20 -4.47
C PHE A 255 6.32 2.16 -5.30
N ILE A 256 5.97 2.54 -6.54
CA ILE A 256 5.42 1.62 -7.52
C ILE A 256 6.58 1.14 -8.40
N VAL A 257 6.80 -0.17 -8.42
CA VAL A 257 7.85 -0.78 -9.25
C VAL A 257 7.22 -1.26 -10.56
N THR A 258 7.70 -0.73 -11.69
CA THR A 258 7.12 -0.96 -13.01
C THR A 258 8.17 -1.43 -14.02
N VAL A 259 7.69 -1.98 -15.14
CA VAL A 259 8.48 -2.26 -16.34
C VAL A 259 7.93 -1.42 -17.48
N LYS A 260 8.78 -0.63 -18.13
CA LYS A 260 8.39 0.28 -19.23
C LYS A 260 7.63 -0.45 -20.34
N GLY A 261 6.48 0.11 -20.71
CA GLY A 261 5.60 -0.44 -21.73
C GLY A 261 4.78 -1.68 -21.31
N LYS A 262 4.91 -2.09 -20.04
CA LYS A 262 4.16 -3.21 -19.47
C LYS A 262 3.41 -2.83 -18.19
N GLU A 263 3.25 -1.53 -17.94
CA GLU A 263 2.63 -1.01 -16.72
C GLU A 263 1.20 -1.52 -16.57
N SER A 264 0.81 -1.80 -15.34
CA SER A 264 -0.57 -2.17 -15.01
C SER A 264 -1.50 -0.95 -15.12
N VAL A 265 -2.80 -1.22 -15.20
CA VAL A 265 -3.82 -0.15 -15.23
C VAL A 265 -3.73 0.76 -14.01
N PHE A 266 -3.43 0.23 -12.81
CA PHE A 266 -3.30 1.02 -11.60
C PHE A 266 -2.02 1.88 -11.61
N ALA A 267 -0.90 1.32 -12.08
CA ALA A 267 0.34 2.07 -12.21
C ALA A 267 0.17 3.22 -13.24
N THR A 268 -0.47 2.95 -14.38
CA THR A 268 -0.75 3.97 -15.41
C THR A 268 -1.66 5.07 -14.85
N GLU A 269 -2.74 4.70 -14.17
CA GLU A 269 -3.68 5.63 -13.57
C GLU A 269 -3.00 6.56 -12.55
N LEU A 270 -2.18 6.02 -11.64
CA LEU A 270 -1.45 6.81 -10.66
C LEU A 270 -0.40 7.72 -11.32
N LYS A 271 0.24 7.26 -12.39
CA LYS A 271 1.18 8.10 -13.18
C LYS A 271 0.49 9.28 -13.85
N GLU A 272 -0.70 9.08 -14.38
CA GLU A 272 -1.48 10.15 -15.02
C GLU A 272 -1.97 11.18 -14.01
N LEU A 273 -2.52 10.73 -12.87
CA LEU A 273 -3.04 11.60 -11.83
C LEU A 273 -1.95 12.43 -11.15
N TYR A 274 -0.78 11.85 -10.93
CA TYR A 274 0.32 12.45 -10.15
C TYR A 274 1.58 12.70 -10.98
N LYS A 275 1.41 12.94 -12.28
CA LYS A 275 2.52 13.17 -13.24
C LYS A 275 3.47 14.30 -12.80
N ASP A 276 2.93 15.37 -12.25
CA ASP A 276 3.73 16.51 -11.80
C ASP A 276 4.45 16.18 -10.49
N ASP A 277 3.80 15.45 -9.61
CA ASP A 277 4.38 14.97 -8.38
C ASP A 277 5.52 13.98 -8.64
N LEU A 278 5.35 13.01 -9.53
CA LEU A 278 6.41 12.08 -9.93
C LEU A 278 7.59 12.77 -10.61
N LYS A 279 7.38 13.87 -11.35
CA LYS A 279 8.45 14.68 -11.92
C LYS A 279 9.22 15.45 -10.85
N HIS A 280 8.54 15.97 -9.85
CA HIS A 280 9.19 16.68 -8.74
C HIS A 280 10.06 15.75 -7.89
N GLU A 281 9.74 14.46 -7.80
CA GLU A 281 10.60 13.50 -7.09
C GLU A 281 12.02 13.46 -7.64
N GLN A 282 12.23 13.74 -8.92
CA GLN A 282 13.56 13.80 -9.53
C GLN A 282 14.45 14.90 -8.93
N TYR A 283 13.84 15.91 -8.33
CA TYR A 283 14.51 17.06 -7.73
C TYR A 283 14.43 17.10 -6.20
N GLU A 284 13.95 16.04 -5.58
CA GLU A 284 13.97 15.87 -4.13
C GLU A 284 15.09 14.94 -3.67
N CYS A 285 15.65 15.25 -2.51
CA CYS A 285 16.67 14.43 -1.89
C CYS A 285 16.03 13.15 -1.33
N PRO A 286 16.44 11.95 -1.78
CA PRO A 286 15.87 10.70 -1.32
C PRO A 286 16.18 10.39 0.16
N ILE A 287 17.18 11.09 0.74
CA ILE A 287 17.58 10.88 2.14
C ILE A 287 16.71 11.70 3.10
N CYS A 288 16.50 12.99 2.81
CA CYS A 288 15.88 13.91 3.76
C CYS A 288 14.67 14.70 3.20
N GLY A 289 14.22 14.43 1.98
CA GLY A 289 13.13 15.16 1.32
C GLY A 289 13.45 16.61 0.94
N GLY A 290 14.66 17.08 1.17
CA GLY A 290 15.09 18.43 0.80
C GLY A 290 15.18 18.59 -0.72
N LYS A 291 15.03 19.83 -1.22
CA LYS A 291 15.14 20.09 -2.68
C LYS A 291 16.55 19.84 -3.18
N LEU A 292 16.68 19.20 -4.33
CA LEU A 292 17.93 19.10 -5.06
C LEU A 292 18.16 20.39 -5.87
N ARG A 293 19.32 21.01 -5.69
CA ARG A 293 19.72 22.22 -6.43
C ARG A 293 20.89 21.89 -7.33
N LYS A 294 20.86 22.42 -8.56
CA LYS A 294 21.99 22.33 -9.46
C LYS A 294 23.14 23.15 -8.89
N ILE A 295 24.31 22.52 -8.77
CA ILE A 295 25.55 23.11 -8.26
C ILE A 295 26.62 22.85 -9.32
N SER A 296 27.33 23.89 -9.74
CA SER A 296 28.47 23.78 -10.63
C SER A 296 29.73 23.51 -9.80
N GLY A 297 30.34 22.37 -10.02
CA GLY A 297 31.57 21.95 -9.34
C GLY A 297 32.74 21.85 -10.27
N GLN A 298 33.97 21.77 -9.73
CA GLN A 298 35.20 21.67 -10.47
C GLN A 298 35.25 20.50 -11.48
N TYR A 299 34.47 19.43 -11.21
CA TYR A 299 34.40 18.22 -12.06
C TYR A 299 33.05 18.09 -12.80
N GLY A 300 32.33 19.20 -12.99
CA GLY A 300 31.07 19.28 -13.69
C GLY A 300 29.88 19.54 -12.77
N ASP A 301 28.72 19.74 -13.39
CA ASP A 301 27.47 20.03 -12.68
C ASP A 301 26.90 18.80 -11.96
N PHE A 302 26.36 19.02 -10.80
CA PHE A 302 25.64 17.99 -10.02
C PHE A 302 24.45 18.57 -9.27
N PHE A 303 23.51 17.73 -8.89
CA PHE A 303 22.46 18.09 -7.96
C PHE A 303 22.92 17.80 -6.52
N GLY A 304 22.92 18.82 -5.67
CA GLY A 304 23.18 18.72 -4.22
C GLY A 304 21.94 19.02 -3.40
N CYS A 305 21.83 18.40 -2.24
CA CYS A 305 20.69 18.61 -1.32
C CYS A 305 20.71 20.02 -0.72
N SER A 306 19.54 20.70 -0.73
CA SER A 306 19.37 22.03 -0.11
C SER A 306 19.59 22.01 1.41
N ASN A 307 19.36 20.86 2.03
CA ASN A 307 19.50 20.69 3.48
C ASN A 307 20.94 20.39 3.92
N TYR A 308 21.93 20.47 3.03
CA TYR A 308 23.33 20.30 3.41
C TYR A 308 23.76 21.22 4.56
N LYS A 309 23.38 22.50 4.48
CA LYS A 309 23.71 23.49 5.52
C LYS A 309 22.84 23.39 6.77
N VAL A 310 21.67 22.79 6.68
CA VAL A 310 20.65 22.77 7.77
C VAL A 310 20.76 21.49 8.60
N THR A 311 20.84 20.33 7.93
CA THR A 311 20.86 19.01 8.57
C THR A 311 22.12 18.20 8.29
N GLY A 312 23.10 18.77 7.55
CA GLY A 312 24.32 18.06 7.16
C GLY A 312 24.09 16.99 6.06
N CYS A 313 22.95 17.02 5.35
CA CYS A 313 22.67 16.03 4.33
C CYS A 313 23.65 16.14 3.15
N THR A 314 24.49 15.13 2.96
CA THR A 314 25.57 15.10 1.96
C THR A 314 25.15 14.51 0.61
N TYR A 315 23.86 14.25 0.39
CA TYR A 315 23.39 13.65 -0.86
C TYR A 315 23.76 14.47 -2.09
N LYS A 316 24.36 13.82 -3.08
CA LYS A 316 24.74 14.39 -4.38
C LYS A 316 24.36 13.46 -5.51
N ARG A 317 23.90 14.01 -6.64
CA ARG A 317 23.58 13.28 -7.88
C ARG A 317 24.23 13.96 -9.07
N LYS A 318 25.02 13.22 -9.87
CA LYS A 318 25.64 13.76 -11.10
C LYS A 318 24.57 14.11 -12.14
N ILE A 319 24.79 15.19 -12.88
CA ILE A 319 24.00 15.58 -14.06
C ILE A 319 24.75 15.05 -15.29
N ASN A 320 24.15 14.13 -16.04
CA ASN A 320 24.70 13.69 -17.32
C ASN A 320 24.22 14.63 -18.41
N SER A 321 25.14 15.10 -19.24
CA SER A 321 24.96 16.12 -20.29
C SER A 321 24.11 15.65 -21.50
N ASN A 322 23.63 14.42 -21.53
CA ASN A 322 22.81 13.88 -22.62
C ASN A 322 21.43 13.41 -22.06
N THR A 323 20.54 14.34 -21.81
CA THR A 323 19.21 14.02 -21.29
C THR A 323 18.07 14.40 -22.23
N SER A 324 17.82 13.51 -23.16
CA SER A 324 16.44 13.12 -23.51
C SER A 324 16.12 11.67 -23.08
N GLN A 325 17.00 11.01 -22.33
CA GLN A 325 16.83 9.64 -21.82
C GLN A 325 17.25 9.56 -20.35
N VAL A 326 16.40 8.95 -19.57
CA VAL A 326 16.45 8.60 -18.14
C VAL A 326 17.88 8.44 -17.60
N ASP A 327 18.24 9.28 -16.63
CA ASP A 327 19.56 9.39 -16.01
C ASP A 327 20.07 8.08 -15.41
N LYS A 328 21.26 7.66 -15.82
CA LYS A 328 22.08 6.69 -15.09
C LYS A 328 22.60 7.38 -13.82
N VAL A 329 22.07 7.01 -12.69
CA VAL A 329 22.59 7.48 -11.39
C VAL A 329 23.93 6.80 -11.13
N THR A 330 25.01 7.56 -11.07
CA THR A 330 26.33 7.05 -10.69
C THR A 330 26.63 7.50 -9.26
N TYR A 331 26.85 6.56 -8.37
CA TYR A 331 27.24 6.83 -6.98
C TYR A 331 28.75 6.74 -6.85
N ASN A 332 29.37 7.79 -6.30
CA ASN A 332 30.71 7.69 -5.74
C ASN A 332 30.55 7.60 -4.22
N VAL A 333 30.85 6.45 -3.67
CA VAL A 333 31.09 6.30 -2.23
C VAL A 333 32.44 6.96 -1.96
N ILE A 334 32.43 8.08 -1.29
CA ILE A 334 33.66 8.63 -0.69
C ILE A 334 33.85 7.92 0.65
N LYS A 335 35.00 7.27 0.79
CA LYS A 335 35.46 6.60 2.02
C LYS A 335 35.57 7.58 3.19
#